data_8e010782653be007cc4df44edffcd5c2
#
_entry.id   8e010782653be007cc4df44edffcd5c2
#
_cell.length_a   1.000
_cell.length_b   1.000
_cell.length_c   1.000
_cell.angle_alpha   90.00
_cell.angle_beta   90.00
_cell.angle_gamma   90.00
#
_symmetry.space_group_name_H-M   'P 1'
#
loop_
_entity.id
_entity.type
_entity.pdbx_description
1 polymer ?
#
loop_
_entity_poly.entity_id
_entity_poly.type
_entity_poly.pdbx_seq_one_letter_code
_entity_poly.pdbx_strand_id
1 'polypeptide(L)'
;MKNLSEQPCLIARSLALVGDAWSMLIMRDAHAGLTRFDEFRKSLGIVPTMLTGRLSSLTEEGLLEKRRYSERPPRDEYVLTEAGRDFLPVLFAIGAWGRKHRSGGAVTRFFDAETGTEIDPLTIDRATGAEIGTRPIRIAAPEGQLPAANEAASDNAP
;
A
#
# COMPACT_ATOMS: atom_id res chain seq x y z
N MET A 1 18.30 -15.73 1.87
CA MET A 1 16.87 -15.37 1.75
C MET A 1 16.62 -15.07 0.27
N LYS A 2 15.57 -15.62 -0.34
CA LYS A 2 15.27 -15.34 -1.76
C LYS A 2 14.97 -13.86 -1.93
N ASN A 3 15.52 -13.22 -2.97
CA ASN A 3 15.22 -11.82 -3.31
C ASN A 3 13.73 -11.69 -3.65
N LEU A 4 12.98 -10.90 -2.88
CA LEU A 4 11.54 -10.74 -3.06
C LEU A 4 11.20 -10.10 -4.41
N SER A 5 12.06 -9.19 -4.92
CA SER A 5 11.82 -8.50 -6.19
C SER A 5 11.89 -9.43 -7.42
N GLU A 6 12.55 -10.59 -7.29
CA GLU A 6 12.73 -11.57 -8.36
C GLU A 6 11.70 -12.72 -8.30
N GLN A 7 10.83 -12.73 -7.30
CA GLN A 7 9.80 -13.76 -7.17
C GLN A 7 8.76 -13.65 -8.29
N PRO A 8 8.19 -14.76 -8.77
CA PRO A 8 7.07 -14.73 -9.70
C PRO A 8 5.77 -14.18 -9.08
N CYS A 9 5.70 -14.12 -7.76
CA CYS A 9 4.55 -13.63 -7.01
C CYS A 9 4.51 -12.10 -7.01
N LEU A 10 3.46 -11.49 -7.56
CA LEU A 10 3.26 -10.04 -7.56
C LEU A 10 3.18 -9.45 -6.15
N ILE A 11 2.58 -10.18 -5.20
CA ILE A 11 2.54 -9.74 -3.80
C ILE A 11 3.96 -9.64 -3.24
N ALA A 12 4.83 -10.65 -3.48
CA ALA A 12 6.20 -10.62 -2.99
C ALA A 12 7.00 -9.45 -3.60
N ARG A 13 6.85 -9.20 -4.90
CA ARG A 13 7.47 -8.04 -5.57
C ARG A 13 7.01 -6.73 -4.99
N SER A 14 5.71 -6.56 -4.77
CA SER A 14 5.17 -5.34 -4.16
C SER A 14 5.66 -5.14 -2.72
N LEU A 15 5.75 -6.21 -1.93
CA LEU A 15 6.29 -6.15 -0.57
C LEU A 15 7.80 -5.83 -0.55
N ALA A 16 8.55 -6.12 -1.60
CA ALA A 16 9.93 -5.65 -1.71
C ALA A 16 10.04 -4.13 -1.70
N LEU A 17 9.03 -3.43 -2.24
CA LEU A 17 8.96 -1.97 -2.35
C LEU A 17 8.41 -1.32 -1.07
N VAL A 18 7.27 -1.79 -0.61
CA VAL A 18 6.47 -1.14 0.42
C VAL A 18 6.22 -2.02 1.66
N GLY A 19 6.91 -3.15 1.79
CA GLY A 19 6.64 -4.13 2.84
C GLY A 19 7.06 -3.73 4.25
N ASP A 20 7.66 -2.58 4.45
CA ASP A 20 7.98 -2.06 5.78
C ASP A 20 6.96 -1.02 6.26
N ALA A 21 6.78 -0.94 7.57
CA ALA A 21 5.77 -0.06 8.17
C ALA A 21 6.00 1.43 7.85
N TRP A 22 7.25 1.87 7.76
CA TRP A 22 7.54 3.28 7.50
C TRP A 22 7.19 3.69 6.08
N SER A 23 7.52 2.87 5.08
CA SER A 23 7.12 3.09 3.69
C SER A 23 5.60 3.19 3.56
N MET A 24 4.85 2.28 4.18
CA MET A 24 3.38 2.32 4.21
C MET A 24 2.84 3.60 4.85
N LEU A 25 3.40 4.02 5.98
CA LEU A 25 2.96 5.22 6.69
C LEU A 25 3.34 6.51 5.94
N ILE A 26 4.49 6.55 5.26
CA ILE A 26 4.87 7.66 4.38
C ILE A 26 3.88 7.77 3.21
N MET A 27 3.52 6.66 2.57
CA MET A 27 2.52 6.65 1.50
C MET A 27 1.15 7.14 2.00
N ARG A 28 0.72 6.72 3.19
CA ARG A 28 -0.49 7.25 3.83
C ARG A 28 -0.44 8.77 3.99
N ASP A 29 0.65 9.30 4.51
CA ASP A 29 0.82 10.72 4.77
C ASP A 29 0.91 11.53 3.47
N ALA A 30 1.57 10.99 2.44
CA ALA A 30 1.60 11.58 1.11
C ALA A 30 0.19 11.69 0.49
N HIS A 31 -0.64 10.67 0.66
CA HIS A 31 -2.05 10.72 0.26
C HIS A 31 -2.89 11.71 1.09
N ALA A 32 -2.49 11.98 2.32
CA ALA A 32 -3.08 13.04 3.14
C ALA A 32 -2.58 14.44 2.78
N GLY A 33 -1.70 14.56 1.77
CA GLY A 33 -1.22 15.84 1.24
C GLY A 33 0.09 16.33 1.83
N LEU A 34 0.78 15.56 2.68
CA LEU A 34 2.11 15.91 3.15
C LEU A 34 3.13 15.70 2.02
N THR A 35 4.00 16.70 1.82
CA THR A 35 4.99 16.67 0.74
C THR A 35 6.41 16.95 1.22
N ARG A 36 6.58 17.58 2.40
CA ARG A 36 7.89 18.05 2.86
C ARG A 36 8.49 17.10 3.88
N PHE A 37 9.82 17.00 3.85
CA PHE A 37 10.58 16.16 4.78
C PHE A 37 10.19 16.37 6.25
N ASP A 38 10.12 17.63 6.69
CA ASP A 38 9.80 17.94 8.09
C ASP A 38 8.33 17.64 8.46
N GLU A 39 7.42 17.68 7.49
CA GLU A 39 6.02 17.29 7.70
C GLU A 39 5.92 15.78 7.96
N PHE A 40 6.56 14.96 7.12
CA PHE A 40 6.64 13.51 7.34
C PHE A 40 7.31 13.18 8.68
N ARG A 41 8.44 13.82 8.95
CA ARG A 41 9.18 13.61 10.20
C ARG A 41 8.32 13.90 11.43
N LYS A 42 7.59 15.02 11.42
CA LYS A 42 6.71 15.43 12.51
C LYS A 42 5.51 14.50 12.66
N SER A 43 4.87 14.12 11.56
CA SER A 43 3.72 13.23 11.56
C SER A 43 4.07 11.84 12.09
N LEU A 44 5.19 11.29 11.66
CA LEU A 44 5.57 9.90 11.93
C LEU A 44 6.44 9.72 13.18
N GLY A 45 7.04 10.79 13.70
CA GLY A 45 8.04 10.67 14.78
C GLY A 45 9.28 9.86 14.39
N ILE A 46 9.55 9.72 13.10
CA ILE A 46 10.64 8.90 12.54
C ILE A 46 11.98 9.65 12.64
N VAL A 47 13.07 8.89 12.88
CA VAL A 47 14.41 9.49 12.88
C VAL A 47 14.84 9.92 11.47
N PRO A 48 15.57 11.06 11.33
CA PRO A 48 15.89 11.65 10.03
C PRO A 48 16.59 10.72 9.05
N THR A 49 17.54 9.93 9.50
CA THR A 49 18.31 9.01 8.64
C THR A 49 17.42 7.92 8.04
N MET A 50 16.48 7.39 8.83
CA MET A 50 15.52 6.39 8.36
C MET A 50 14.53 7.00 7.38
N LEU A 51 14.00 8.20 7.67
CA LEU A 51 13.10 8.91 6.76
C LEU A 51 13.79 9.19 5.43
N THR A 52 15.02 9.69 5.44
CA THR A 52 15.81 9.92 4.22
C THR A 52 15.90 8.65 3.38
N GLY A 53 16.28 7.54 4.00
CA GLY A 53 16.39 6.26 3.29
C GLY A 53 15.07 5.79 2.69
N ARG A 54 13.95 5.93 3.41
CA ARG A 54 12.63 5.52 2.92
C ARG A 54 12.12 6.40 1.79
N LEU A 55 12.27 7.72 1.91
CA LEU A 55 11.91 8.66 0.84
C LEU A 55 12.76 8.42 -0.42
N SER A 56 14.06 8.12 -0.27
CA SER A 56 14.93 7.76 -1.40
C SER A 56 14.42 6.49 -2.09
N SER A 57 14.21 5.41 -1.34
CA SER A 57 13.71 4.16 -1.89
C SER A 57 12.37 4.33 -2.61
N LEU A 58 11.39 5.03 -2.01
CA LEU A 58 10.09 5.28 -2.62
C LEU A 58 10.19 6.13 -3.90
N THR A 59 11.21 7.00 -3.98
CA THR A 59 11.49 7.80 -5.18
C THR A 59 12.16 6.97 -6.27
N GLU A 60 13.15 6.17 -5.92
CA GLU A 60 13.86 5.26 -6.84
C GLU A 60 12.91 4.23 -7.46
N GLU A 61 11.95 3.75 -6.67
CA GLU A 61 10.93 2.80 -7.11
C GLU A 61 9.71 3.46 -7.80
N GLY A 62 9.76 4.79 -7.98
CA GLY A 62 8.78 5.54 -8.75
C GLY A 62 7.41 5.72 -8.10
N LEU A 63 7.28 5.56 -6.79
CA LEU A 63 6.04 5.85 -6.04
C LEU A 63 5.95 7.33 -5.65
N LEU A 64 7.09 7.95 -5.38
CA LEU A 64 7.23 9.38 -5.14
C LEU A 64 8.13 10.01 -6.19
N GLU A 65 7.95 11.29 -6.41
CA GLU A 65 8.82 12.13 -7.21
C GLU A 65 9.35 13.26 -6.33
N LYS A 66 10.67 13.44 -6.35
CA LYS A 66 11.32 14.54 -5.65
C LYS A 66 11.35 15.78 -6.54
N ARG A 67 10.74 16.86 -6.09
CA ARG A 67 10.67 18.13 -6.81
C ARG A 67 11.31 19.25 -6.01
N ARG A 68 12.07 20.11 -6.69
CA ARG A 68 12.57 21.33 -6.10
C ARG A 68 11.47 22.39 -6.08
N TYR A 69 11.10 22.91 -4.90
CA TYR A 69 10.12 23.98 -4.78
C TYR A 69 10.73 25.35 -4.37
N SER A 70 12.01 25.37 -3.92
CA SER A 70 12.74 26.59 -3.60
C SER A 70 14.20 26.43 -3.98
N GLU A 71 14.76 27.46 -4.62
CA GLU A 71 16.17 27.50 -5.03
C GLU A 71 17.07 28.15 -3.97
N ARG A 72 16.52 29.05 -3.17
CA ARG A 72 17.30 29.80 -2.16
C ARG A 72 16.51 29.99 -0.87
N PRO A 73 16.80 29.22 0.20
CA PRO A 73 17.67 28.03 0.19
C PRO A 73 17.06 26.89 -0.61
N PRO A 74 17.88 25.96 -1.14
CA PRO A 74 17.37 24.79 -1.85
C PRO A 74 16.46 23.95 -0.96
N ARG A 75 15.22 23.71 -1.41
CA ARG A 75 14.25 22.88 -0.68
C ARG A 75 13.50 21.98 -1.63
N ASP A 76 13.34 20.73 -1.25
CA ASP A 76 12.68 19.71 -2.03
C ASP A 76 11.40 19.25 -1.34
N GLU A 77 10.45 18.82 -2.15
CA GLU A 77 9.24 18.14 -1.73
C GLU A 77 9.12 16.78 -2.43
N TYR A 78 8.32 15.91 -1.86
CA TYR A 78 8.05 14.56 -2.36
C TYR A 78 6.57 14.46 -2.69
N VAL A 79 6.26 14.23 -3.95
CA VAL A 79 4.88 14.17 -4.42
C VAL A 79 4.57 12.80 -5.00
N LEU A 80 3.31 12.38 -4.90
CA LEU A 80 2.88 11.10 -5.46
C LEU A 80 2.98 11.11 -7.00
N THR A 81 3.60 10.06 -7.56
CA THR A 81 3.50 9.75 -8.98
C THR A 81 2.13 9.14 -9.31
N GLU A 82 1.89 8.78 -10.56
CA GLU A 82 0.70 8.00 -10.94
C GLU A 82 0.67 6.66 -10.17
N ALA A 83 1.77 5.90 -10.19
CA ALA A 83 1.88 4.65 -9.45
C ALA A 83 1.69 4.84 -7.93
N GLY A 84 2.21 5.94 -7.38
CA GLY A 84 1.98 6.30 -5.97
C GLY A 84 0.51 6.57 -5.67
N ARG A 85 -0.21 7.28 -6.55
CA ARG A 85 -1.65 7.54 -6.39
C ARG A 85 -2.47 6.25 -6.48
N ASP A 86 -2.11 5.34 -7.37
CA ASP A 86 -2.77 4.04 -7.53
C ASP A 86 -2.61 3.11 -6.32
N PHE A 87 -1.71 3.46 -5.40
CA PHE A 87 -1.51 2.71 -4.16
C PHE A 87 -2.58 2.98 -3.08
N LEU A 88 -3.38 4.04 -3.19
CA LEU A 88 -4.39 4.39 -2.19
C LEU A 88 -5.38 3.26 -1.86
N PRO A 89 -5.95 2.52 -2.84
CA PRO A 89 -6.84 1.40 -2.55
C PRO A 89 -6.20 0.30 -1.69
N VAL A 90 -4.88 0.08 -1.82
CA VAL A 90 -4.15 -0.89 -1.00
C VAL A 90 -4.12 -0.45 0.46
N LEU A 91 -3.84 0.83 0.72
CA LEU A 91 -3.88 1.40 2.07
C LEU A 91 -5.27 1.29 2.70
N PHE A 92 -6.31 1.55 1.91
CA PHE A 92 -7.69 1.43 2.37
C PHE A 92 -8.09 -0.02 2.65
N ALA A 93 -7.64 -0.99 1.85
CA ALA A 93 -7.86 -2.41 2.11
C ALA A 93 -7.21 -2.86 3.43
N ILE A 94 -5.98 -2.41 3.70
CA ILE A 94 -5.31 -2.64 4.99
C ILE A 94 -6.09 -1.99 6.14
N GLY A 95 -6.56 -0.76 5.94
CA GLY A 95 -7.38 -0.03 6.92
C GLY A 95 -8.70 -0.73 7.23
N ALA A 96 -9.39 -1.26 6.20
CA ALA A 96 -10.62 -2.03 6.36
C ALA A 96 -10.40 -3.31 7.18
N TRP A 97 -9.33 -4.05 6.86
CA TRP A 97 -8.94 -5.22 7.65
C TRP A 97 -8.62 -4.84 9.11
N GLY A 98 -7.87 -3.75 9.32
CA GLY A 98 -7.54 -3.23 10.64
C GLY A 98 -8.78 -2.84 11.43
N ARG A 99 -9.77 -2.18 10.82
CA ARG A 99 -11.04 -1.85 11.44
C ARG A 99 -11.77 -3.08 11.95
N LYS A 100 -11.81 -4.14 11.15
CA LYS A 100 -12.48 -5.39 11.52
C LYS A 100 -11.78 -6.15 12.66
N HIS A 101 -10.45 -6.11 12.70
CA HIS A 101 -9.68 -7.01 13.56
C HIS A 101 -8.81 -6.31 14.62
N ARG A 102 -8.66 -5.00 14.57
CA ARG A 102 -7.77 -4.20 15.43
C ARG A 102 -8.38 -2.89 15.92
N SER A 103 -9.70 -2.78 15.98
CA SER A 103 -10.46 -1.54 16.27
C SER A 103 -10.60 -1.22 17.76
N GLY A 104 -9.74 -1.71 18.62
CA GLY A 104 -9.73 -1.33 20.03
C GLY A 104 -9.38 0.15 20.24
N GLY A 105 -10.21 0.90 20.97
CA GLY A 105 -10.01 2.32 21.26
C GLY A 105 -10.46 3.27 20.13
N ALA A 106 -10.05 4.54 20.23
CA ALA A 106 -10.32 5.54 19.20
C ALA A 106 -9.43 5.33 17.98
N VAL A 107 -10.02 5.23 16.80
CA VAL A 107 -9.31 5.01 15.53
C VAL A 107 -9.60 6.14 14.54
N THR A 108 -8.65 6.38 13.63
CA THR A 108 -8.85 7.30 12.51
C THR A 108 -9.95 6.78 11.59
N ARG A 109 -10.81 7.69 11.16
CA ARG A 109 -11.91 7.41 10.23
C ARG A 109 -11.71 8.22 8.96
N PHE A 110 -12.10 7.69 7.83
CA PHE A 110 -11.99 8.34 6.53
C PHE A 110 -13.39 8.64 5.99
N PHE A 111 -13.55 9.82 5.43
CA PHE A 111 -14.81 10.29 4.88
C PHE A 111 -14.61 10.72 3.43
N ASP A 112 -15.59 10.45 2.59
CA ASP A 112 -15.69 11.04 1.27
C ASP A 112 -15.88 12.56 1.42
N ALA A 113 -15.00 13.32 0.78
CA ALA A 113 -14.95 14.78 0.94
C ALA A 113 -16.14 15.49 0.28
N GLU A 114 -16.79 14.86 -0.70
CA GLU A 114 -17.92 15.44 -1.43
C GLU A 114 -19.24 15.14 -0.72
N THR A 115 -19.39 13.91 -0.23
CA THR A 115 -20.65 13.45 0.37
C THR A 115 -20.66 13.52 1.89
N GLY A 116 -19.50 13.62 2.54
CA GLY A 116 -19.36 13.52 4.00
C GLY A 116 -19.67 12.11 4.55
N THR A 117 -19.83 11.11 3.69
CA THR A 117 -20.11 9.73 4.10
C THR A 117 -18.82 9.03 4.51
N GLU A 118 -18.89 8.23 5.57
CA GLU A 118 -17.73 7.41 5.97
C GLU A 118 -17.44 6.35 4.91
N ILE A 119 -16.15 6.26 4.53
CA ILE A 119 -15.69 5.28 3.54
C ILE A 119 -15.61 3.91 4.20
N ASP A 120 -16.30 2.94 3.60
CA ASP A 120 -16.22 1.50 3.95
C ASP A 120 -15.66 0.73 2.74
N PRO A 121 -14.32 0.53 2.71
CA PRO A 121 -13.66 -0.02 1.52
C PRO A 121 -13.98 -1.50 1.31
N LEU A 122 -14.25 -1.86 0.07
CA LEU A 122 -14.49 -3.22 -0.39
C LEU A 122 -13.61 -3.53 -1.60
N THR A 123 -12.96 -4.70 -1.59
CA THR A 123 -12.20 -5.18 -2.75
C THR A 123 -13.05 -6.12 -3.57
N ILE A 124 -13.26 -5.79 -4.83
CA ILE A 124 -14.05 -6.57 -5.78
C ILE A 124 -13.21 -7.05 -6.97
N ASP A 125 -13.56 -8.19 -7.51
CA ASP A 125 -13.09 -8.62 -8.83
C ASP A 125 -13.81 -7.81 -9.91
N ARG A 126 -13.07 -7.07 -10.72
CA ARG A 126 -13.62 -6.21 -11.79
C ARG A 126 -14.44 -6.99 -12.83
N ALA A 127 -14.03 -8.23 -13.13
CA ALA A 127 -14.69 -9.03 -14.18
C ALA A 127 -16.04 -9.56 -13.75
N THR A 128 -16.18 -9.92 -12.48
CA THR A 128 -17.37 -10.59 -11.95
C THR A 128 -18.20 -9.70 -11.02
N GLY A 129 -17.66 -8.59 -10.54
CA GLY A 129 -18.25 -7.74 -9.51
C GLY A 129 -18.32 -8.40 -8.12
N ALA A 130 -17.79 -9.60 -7.96
CA ALA A 130 -17.83 -10.32 -6.69
C ALA A 130 -16.77 -9.78 -5.73
N GLU A 131 -17.13 -9.72 -4.45
CA GLU A 131 -16.17 -9.41 -3.38
C GLU A 131 -15.08 -10.48 -3.30
N ILE A 132 -13.81 -10.06 -3.24
CA ILE A 132 -12.66 -10.95 -3.10
C ILE A 132 -12.74 -11.65 -1.74
N GLY A 133 -12.58 -12.98 -1.76
CA GLY A 133 -12.66 -13.84 -0.57
C GLY A 133 -14.04 -14.51 -0.37
N THR A 134 -15.07 -14.15 -1.16
CA THR A 134 -16.37 -14.81 -1.11
C THR A 134 -16.45 -16.06 -1.99
N ARG A 135 -15.46 -16.26 -2.87
CA ARG A 135 -15.34 -17.41 -3.76
C ARG A 135 -13.99 -18.06 -3.61
N PRO A 136 -13.86 -19.37 -3.84
CA PRO A 136 -12.57 -20.05 -3.87
C PRO A 136 -11.62 -19.42 -4.90
N ILE A 137 -10.37 -19.22 -4.51
CA ILE A 137 -9.32 -18.66 -5.37
C ILE A 137 -8.31 -19.75 -5.68
N ARG A 138 -7.93 -19.88 -6.94
CA ARG A 138 -6.85 -20.76 -7.40
C ARG A 138 -5.66 -19.92 -7.83
N ILE A 139 -4.46 -20.37 -7.47
CA ILE A 139 -3.20 -19.72 -7.83
C ILE A 139 -2.56 -20.54 -8.92
N ALA A 140 -2.33 -19.93 -10.10
CA ALA A 140 -1.58 -20.55 -11.20
C ALA A 140 -0.12 -20.13 -11.15
N ALA A 141 0.79 -21.05 -11.46
CA ALA A 141 2.19 -20.74 -11.69
C ALA A 141 2.36 -19.90 -12.96
N PRO A 142 3.47 -19.12 -13.09
CA PRO A 142 3.68 -18.20 -14.22
C PRO A 142 3.64 -18.86 -15.61
N GLU A 143 4.02 -20.13 -15.69
CA GLU A 143 4.16 -20.91 -16.94
C GLU A 143 3.03 -21.93 -17.12
N GLY A 144 2.04 -21.94 -16.24
CA GLY A 144 1.22 -23.09 -16.06
C GLY A 144 -0.25 -22.95 -16.32
N GLN A 145 -0.79 -24.07 -16.71
CA GLN A 145 -2.20 -24.38 -16.69
C GLN A 145 -2.76 -24.10 -15.28
N LEU A 146 -3.98 -23.57 -15.22
CA LEU A 146 -4.73 -23.53 -13.98
C LEU A 146 -4.77 -24.94 -13.37
N PRO A 147 -4.44 -25.15 -12.10
CA PRO A 147 -4.61 -26.45 -11.45
C PRO A 147 -6.06 -26.89 -11.58
N ALA A 148 -6.27 -28.20 -11.77
CA ALA A 148 -7.61 -28.77 -11.89
C ALA A 148 -8.47 -28.43 -10.68
N ALA A 149 -9.78 -28.29 -10.87
CA ALA A 149 -10.72 -27.78 -9.85
C ALA A 149 -10.74 -28.60 -8.52
N ASN A 150 -10.19 -29.81 -8.52
CA ASN A 150 -10.29 -30.76 -7.40
C ASN A 150 -9.06 -30.88 -6.49
N GLU A 151 -7.92 -30.27 -6.82
CA GLU A 151 -6.68 -30.46 -6.01
C GLU A 151 -6.52 -29.50 -4.83
N ALA A 152 -7.31 -28.44 -4.76
CA ALA A 152 -7.17 -27.43 -3.72
C ALA A 152 -8.04 -27.65 -2.46
N ALA A 153 -8.86 -28.71 -2.41
CA ALA A 153 -9.81 -28.93 -1.32
C ALA A 153 -9.36 -29.95 -0.25
N SER A 154 -8.20 -30.61 -0.42
CA SER A 154 -7.81 -31.70 0.49
C SER A 154 -6.78 -31.38 1.56
N ASP A 155 -6.21 -30.16 1.58
CA ASP A 155 -5.08 -29.87 2.49
C ASP A 155 -5.39 -28.87 3.63
N ASN A 156 -6.67 -28.61 3.90
CA ASN A 156 -7.04 -27.76 5.05
C ASN A 156 -8.28 -28.29 5.76
N ALA A 157 -8.18 -29.47 6.37
CA ALA A 157 -9.10 -29.91 7.42
C ALA A 157 -8.36 -29.91 8.76
N PRO A 158 -9.02 -29.51 9.88
CA PRO A 158 -8.44 -29.15 11.18
C PRO A 158 -7.71 -30.27 11.89
#